data_7d8dfba183b42814ac171a83b36d714c
#
_entry.id   7d8dfba183b42814ac171a83b36d714c
#
_cell.length_a   1.000
_cell.length_b   1.000
_cell.length_c   1.000
_cell.angle_alpha   90.00
_cell.angle_beta   90.00
_cell.angle_gamma   90.00
#
_symmetry.space_group_name_H-M   'P 1'
#
loop_
_entity.id
_entity.type
_entity.pdbx_description
1 polymer ?
#
loop_
_entity_poly.entity_id
_entity_poly.type
_entity_poly.pdbx_seq_one_letter_code
_entity_poly.pdbx_strand_id
1 'polypeptide(L)'
;MDTLLWVFALLGFWQLVSSFWRWLLSFRFIPPQISLLFLVKDNQDTVEGLFRQLALDCHFRDLCPASGKVMVFDLGSQDQTLAILRRLAREFSFLHLREISQGQLGQALQDFNQGILVLDLRVLPGQQALAQARHLLQRTPPLLQGRQLARQGEK
;
A
#
# COMPACT_ATOMS: atom_id res chain seq x y z
N MET A 1 36.51 46.99 -6.90
CA MET A 1 36.25 46.13 -5.69
C MET A 1 34.78 45.69 -5.60
N ASP A 2 33.86 46.52 -6.11
CA ASP A 2 32.41 46.29 -5.96
C ASP A 2 31.87 45.08 -6.72
N THR A 3 32.44 44.76 -7.88
CA THR A 3 32.00 43.57 -8.69
C THR A 3 32.25 42.25 -7.97
N LEU A 4 33.31 42.08 -7.22
CA LEU A 4 33.58 40.89 -6.41
C LEU A 4 32.59 40.73 -5.28
N LEU A 5 32.21 41.83 -4.62
CA LEU A 5 31.19 41.83 -3.58
C LEU A 5 29.81 41.35 -4.11
N TRP A 6 29.41 41.81 -5.28
CA TRP A 6 28.18 41.42 -5.92
C TRP A 6 28.16 39.93 -6.31
N VAL A 7 29.29 39.39 -6.80
CA VAL A 7 29.42 37.98 -7.10
C VAL A 7 29.24 37.10 -5.86
N PHE A 8 29.91 37.48 -4.76
CA PHE A 8 29.76 36.73 -3.50
C PHE A 8 28.38 36.86 -2.91
N ALA A 9 27.71 38.00 -3.03
CA ALA A 9 26.32 38.18 -2.60
C ALA A 9 25.36 37.29 -3.39
N LEU A 10 25.52 37.19 -4.70
CA LEU A 10 24.70 36.31 -5.55
C LEU A 10 24.94 34.83 -5.24
N LEU A 11 26.17 34.41 -5.04
CA LEU A 11 26.50 33.03 -4.65
C LEU A 11 25.90 32.67 -3.29
N GLY A 12 26.02 33.56 -2.31
CA GLY A 12 25.43 33.38 -0.98
C GLY A 12 23.91 33.29 -1.04
N PHE A 13 23.28 34.16 -1.83
CA PHE A 13 21.85 34.14 -2.03
C PHE A 13 21.39 32.84 -2.72
N TRP A 14 22.09 32.38 -3.76
CA TRP A 14 21.82 31.10 -4.41
C TRP A 14 21.94 29.92 -3.44
N GLN A 15 22.96 29.95 -2.56
CA GLN A 15 23.15 28.92 -1.56
C GLN A 15 22.01 28.91 -0.54
N LEU A 16 21.55 30.06 -0.09
CA LEU A 16 20.40 30.19 0.82
C LEU A 16 19.12 29.68 0.17
N VAL A 17 18.85 30.08 -1.07
CA VAL A 17 17.65 29.62 -1.81
C VAL A 17 17.69 28.10 -2.00
N SER A 18 18.83 27.54 -2.38
CA SER A 18 18.94 26.09 -2.59
C SER A 18 18.83 25.30 -1.28
N SER A 19 19.37 25.83 -0.18
CA SER A 19 19.23 25.23 1.15
C SER A 19 17.78 25.29 1.66
N PHE A 20 17.14 26.43 1.48
CA PHE A 20 15.72 26.62 1.81
C PHE A 20 14.83 25.68 0.99
N TRP A 21 15.11 25.54 -0.31
CA TRP A 21 14.38 24.63 -1.19
C TRP A 21 14.55 23.17 -0.77
N ARG A 22 15.78 22.77 -0.43
CA ARG A 22 16.05 21.43 0.12
C ARG A 22 15.34 21.21 1.45
N TRP A 23 15.32 22.21 2.33
CA TRP A 23 14.62 22.15 3.60
C TRP A 23 13.10 22.04 3.38
N LEU A 24 12.54 22.83 2.46
CA LEU A 24 11.12 22.77 2.08
C LEU A 24 10.73 21.41 1.48
N LEU A 25 11.58 20.84 0.62
CA LEU A 25 11.39 19.51 0.05
C LEU A 25 11.65 18.39 1.07
N SER A 26 12.36 18.65 2.14
CA SER A 26 12.60 17.69 3.23
C SER A 26 11.46 17.63 4.24
N PHE A 27 10.41 18.47 4.11
CA PHE A 27 9.13 18.18 4.73
C PHE A 27 8.62 16.88 4.12
N ARG A 28 9.00 15.78 4.76
CA ARG A 28 8.54 14.44 4.42
C ARG A 28 7.04 14.44 4.62
N PHE A 29 6.30 14.56 3.53
CA PHE A 29 4.96 14.01 3.50
C PHE A 29 5.13 12.53 3.87
N ILE A 30 4.84 12.19 5.12
CA ILE A 30 4.67 10.81 5.51
C ILE A 30 3.40 10.40 4.76
N PRO A 31 3.50 9.63 3.67
CA PRO A 31 2.30 9.21 2.97
C PRO A 31 1.46 8.44 4.00
N PRO A 32 0.16 8.69 4.08
CA PRO A 32 -0.71 7.92 4.96
C PRO A 32 -0.49 6.45 4.64
N GLN A 33 -0.28 5.64 5.67
CA GLN A 33 -0.16 4.19 5.49
C GLN A 33 -1.52 3.71 5.00
N ILE A 34 -1.61 3.41 3.70
CA ILE A 34 -2.83 2.91 3.09
C ILE A 34 -2.82 1.40 3.23
N SER A 35 -3.81 0.87 3.92
CA SER A 35 -4.06 -0.57 3.99
C SER A 35 -4.98 -0.99 2.85
N LEU A 36 -4.64 -2.09 2.20
CA LEU A 36 -5.45 -2.65 1.12
C LEU A 36 -6.47 -3.63 1.74
N LEU A 37 -7.75 -3.39 1.48
CA LEU A 37 -8.85 -4.22 1.95
C LEU A 37 -9.65 -4.78 0.79
N PHE A 38 -9.76 -6.08 0.71
CA PHE A 38 -10.63 -6.78 -0.24
C PHE A 38 -11.90 -7.26 0.46
N LEU A 39 -13.05 -6.92 -0.13
CA LEU A 39 -14.35 -7.50 0.25
C LEU A 39 -14.66 -8.63 -0.72
N VAL A 40 -14.88 -9.83 -0.17
CA VAL A 40 -15.10 -11.04 -0.97
C VAL A 40 -16.41 -11.69 -0.54
N LYS A 41 -17.15 -12.21 -1.51
CA LYS A 41 -18.33 -13.06 -1.28
C LYS A 41 -18.58 -13.92 -2.52
N ASP A 42 -18.68 -15.24 -2.33
CA ASP A 42 -19.04 -16.22 -3.38
C ASP A 42 -18.20 -16.02 -4.67
N ASN A 43 -16.87 -16.08 -4.56
CA ASN A 43 -15.93 -15.73 -5.63
C ASN A 43 -14.83 -16.79 -5.83
N GLN A 44 -15.18 -18.07 -5.63
CA GLN A 44 -14.23 -19.19 -5.64
C GLN A 44 -13.37 -19.27 -6.91
N ASP A 45 -13.92 -18.91 -8.08
CA ASP A 45 -13.23 -19.07 -9.37
C ASP A 45 -12.12 -18.04 -9.60
N THR A 46 -12.22 -16.88 -8.96
CA THR A 46 -11.31 -15.76 -9.23
C THR A 46 -10.38 -15.45 -8.07
N VAL A 47 -10.75 -15.79 -6.84
CA VAL A 47 -10.04 -15.40 -5.63
C VAL A 47 -8.62 -15.98 -5.57
N GLU A 48 -8.43 -17.23 -5.96
CA GLU A 48 -7.10 -17.85 -5.92
C GLU A 48 -6.15 -17.19 -6.91
N GLY A 49 -6.56 -17.02 -8.16
CA GLY A 49 -5.77 -16.39 -9.20
C GLY A 49 -5.39 -14.95 -8.85
N LEU A 50 -6.33 -14.19 -8.28
CA LEU A 50 -6.12 -12.80 -7.87
C LEU A 50 -5.04 -12.70 -6.78
N PHE A 51 -5.15 -13.45 -5.69
CA PHE A 51 -4.20 -13.35 -4.59
C PHE A 51 -2.83 -13.96 -4.92
N ARG A 52 -2.75 -14.99 -5.75
CA ARG A 52 -1.47 -15.48 -6.28
C ARG A 52 -0.79 -14.44 -7.15
N GLN A 53 -1.55 -13.76 -8.02
CA GLN A 53 -0.99 -12.69 -8.84
C GLN A 53 -0.54 -11.49 -7.98
N LEU A 54 -1.32 -11.13 -6.96
CA LEU A 54 -0.92 -10.09 -6.00
C LEU A 54 0.35 -10.47 -5.25
N ALA A 55 0.51 -11.73 -4.85
CA ALA A 55 1.73 -12.22 -4.22
C ALA A 55 2.95 -12.11 -5.14
N LEU A 56 2.80 -12.43 -6.42
CA LEU A 56 3.85 -12.23 -7.42
C LEU A 56 4.20 -10.75 -7.60
N ASP A 57 3.22 -9.87 -7.66
CA ASP A 57 3.44 -8.43 -7.76
C ASP A 57 4.15 -7.87 -6.53
N CYS A 58 3.80 -8.36 -5.34
CA CYS A 58 4.51 -8.00 -4.11
C CYS A 58 5.97 -8.47 -4.12
N HIS A 59 6.22 -9.68 -4.59
CA HIS A 59 7.55 -10.27 -4.54
C HIS A 59 8.50 -9.71 -5.61
N PHE A 60 8.00 -9.55 -6.84
CA PHE A 60 8.85 -9.20 -8.00
C PHE A 60 8.82 -7.73 -8.37
N ARG A 61 7.80 -6.98 -7.97
CA ARG A 61 7.59 -5.59 -8.39
C ARG A 61 7.60 -4.59 -7.25
N ASP A 62 7.86 -5.04 -6.02
CA ASP A 62 7.78 -4.22 -4.81
C ASP A 62 6.44 -3.45 -4.68
N LEU A 63 5.37 -4.00 -5.24
CA LEU A 63 4.04 -3.41 -5.23
C LEU A 63 3.22 -3.85 -4.00
N CYS A 64 3.89 -4.12 -2.90
CA CYS A 64 3.20 -4.36 -1.64
C CYS A 64 2.66 -3.05 -1.04
N PRO A 65 1.49 -3.09 -0.39
CA PRO A 65 1.03 -1.96 0.39
C PRO A 65 2.10 -1.51 1.39
N ALA A 66 2.22 -0.21 1.63
CA ALA A 66 3.19 0.35 2.57
C ALA A 66 3.07 -0.22 3.99
N SER A 67 1.87 -0.69 4.37
CA SER A 67 1.60 -1.42 5.61
C SER A 67 2.16 -2.84 5.63
N GLY A 68 2.56 -3.39 4.47
CA GLY A 68 2.94 -4.80 4.30
C GLY A 68 1.81 -5.79 4.55
N LYS A 69 0.57 -5.32 4.71
CA LYS A 69 -0.58 -6.13 5.07
C LYS A 69 -1.73 -5.91 4.10
N VAL A 70 -2.31 -7.00 3.63
CA VAL A 70 -3.52 -7.04 2.82
C VAL A 70 -4.61 -7.68 3.67
N MET A 71 -5.66 -6.92 3.94
CA MET A 71 -6.81 -7.42 4.67
C MET A 71 -7.82 -7.99 3.69
N VAL A 72 -8.40 -9.13 4.02
CA VAL A 72 -9.47 -9.76 3.24
C VAL A 72 -10.65 -10.03 4.16
N PHE A 73 -11.78 -9.45 3.83
CA PHE A 73 -13.03 -9.69 4.55
C PHE A 73 -13.93 -10.61 3.74
N ASP A 74 -14.17 -11.80 4.26
CA ASP A 74 -15.20 -12.69 3.75
C ASP A 74 -16.55 -12.32 4.35
N LEU A 75 -17.52 -12.00 3.50
CA LEU A 75 -18.85 -11.54 3.89
C LEU A 75 -19.86 -12.69 3.99
N GLY A 76 -19.40 -13.84 4.45
CA GLY A 76 -20.22 -15.05 4.61
C GLY A 76 -20.44 -15.78 3.29
N SER A 77 -19.35 -16.12 2.59
CA SER A 77 -19.38 -16.94 1.39
C SER A 77 -19.94 -18.32 1.70
N GLN A 78 -20.82 -18.83 0.82
CA GLN A 78 -21.43 -20.14 0.94
C GLN A 78 -20.76 -21.20 0.05
N ASP A 79 -19.86 -20.77 -0.82
CA ASP A 79 -19.06 -21.58 -1.71
C ASP A 79 -17.69 -21.95 -1.11
N GLN A 80 -16.74 -22.42 -1.94
CA GLN A 80 -15.39 -22.75 -1.49
C GLN A 80 -14.47 -21.54 -1.26
N THR A 81 -14.94 -20.31 -1.47
CA THR A 81 -14.15 -19.08 -1.33
C THR A 81 -13.43 -19.00 0.01
N LEU A 82 -14.14 -19.23 1.12
CA LEU A 82 -13.57 -19.19 2.45
C LEU A 82 -12.47 -20.24 2.67
N ALA A 83 -12.68 -21.46 2.17
CA ALA A 83 -11.68 -22.52 2.27
C ALA A 83 -10.39 -22.18 1.51
N ILE A 84 -10.54 -21.60 0.31
CA ILE A 84 -9.43 -21.11 -0.52
C ILE A 84 -8.69 -19.97 0.20
N LEU A 85 -9.42 -18.99 0.71
CA LEU A 85 -8.83 -17.85 1.44
C LEU A 85 -8.06 -18.28 2.69
N ARG A 86 -8.56 -19.23 3.48
CA ARG A 86 -7.87 -19.80 4.63
C ARG A 86 -6.58 -20.51 4.25
N ARG A 87 -6.55 -21.20 3.09
CA ARG A 87 -5.35 -21.81 2.56
C ARG A 87 -4.33 -20.75 2.16
N LEU A 88 -4.75 -19.72 1.41
CA LEU A 88 -3.90 -18.63 0.96
C LEU A 88 -3.34 -17.81 2.13
N ALA A 89 -4.14 -17.55 3.16
CA ALA A 89 -3.68 -16.83 4.36
C ALA A 89 -2.61 -17.61 5.16
N ARG A 90 -2.57 -18.93 5.05
CA ARG A 90 -1.47 -19.76 5.60
C ARG A 90 -0.24 -19.77 4.71
N GLU A 91 -0.43 -19.68 3.39
CA GLU A 91 0.64 -19.65 2.40
C GLU A 91 1.35 -18.29 2.36
N PHE A 92 0.59 -17.17 2.48
CA PHE A 92 1.08 -15.81 2.35
C PHE A 92 0.95 -15.02 3.65
N SER A 93 2.06 -14.72 4.31
CA SER A 93 2.09 -14.01 5.60
C SER A 93 1.56 -12.57 5.55
N PHE A 94 1.52 -11.94 4.37
CA PHE A 94 0.97 -10.61 4.20
C PHE A 94 -0.55 -10.58 4.15
N LEU A 95 -1.22 -11.73 3.95
CA LEU A 95 -2.65 -11.86 3.81
C LEU A 95 -3.32 -12.10 5.17
N HIS A 96 -4.16 -11.20 5.59
CA HIS A 96 -4.91 -11.30 6.83
C HIS A 96 -6.40 -11.48 6.53
N LEU A 97 -6.91 -12.68 6.77
CA LEU A 97 -8.31 -13.01 6.59
C LEU A 97 -9.13 -12.71 7.85
N ARG A 98 -10.29 -12.07 7.66
CA ARG A 98 -11.30 -11.88 8.70
C ARG A 98 -12.67 -12.24 8.14
N GLU A 99 -13.37 -13.11 8.83
CA GLU A 99 -14.75 -13.47 8.52
C GLU A 99 -15.68 -12.48 9.21
N ILE A 100 -16.54 -11.85 8.46
CA ILE A 100 -17.42 -10.77 8.97
C ILE A 100 -18.80 -10.94 8.36
N SER A 101 -19.84 -10.81 9.18
CA SER A 101 -21.19 -10.69 8.66
C SER A 101 -21.40 -9.32 8.02
N GLN A 102 -22.28 -9.27 7.01
CA GLN A 102 -22.57 -8.04 6.27
C GLN A 102 -22.98 -6.85 7.17
N GLY A 103 -23.68 -7.13 8.29
CA GLY A 103 -24.09 -6.11 9.27
C GLY A 103 -22.94 -5.55 10.12
N GLN A 104 -21.82 -6.26 10.23
CA GLN A 104 -20.66 -5.85 11.04
C GLN A 104 -19.60 -5.09 10.24
N LEU A 105 -19.77 -4.98 8.91
CA LEU A 105 -18.80 -4.32 8.04
C LEU A 105 -18.52 -2.88 8.47
N GLY A 106 -19.55 -2.10 8.81
CA GLY A 106 -19.39 -0.71 9.24
C GLY A 106 -18.53 -0.57 10.49
N GLN A 107 -18.73 -1.44 11.48
CA GLN A 107 -17.92 -1.45 12.70
C GLN A 107 -16.48 -1.89 12.41
N ALA A 108 -16.30 -2.93 11.61
CA ALA A 108 -14.99 -3.42 11.23
C ALA A 108 -14.16 -2.39 10.45
N LEU A 109 -14.80 -1.50 9.68
CA LEU A 109 -14.12 -0.40 8.98
C LEU A 109 -13.71 0.74 9.92
N GLN A 110 -14.43 0.96 11.02
CA GLN A 110 -14.07 1.99 12.02
C GLN A 110 -12.83 1.62 12.84
N ASP A 111 -12.49 0.33 12.94
CA ASP A 111 -11.28 -0.15 13.63
C ASP A 111 -9.96 0.30 12.95
N PHE A 112 -10.06 0.82 11.72
CA PHE A 112 -8.89 1.27 10.97
C PHE A 112 -8.63 2.76 11.20
N ASN A 113 -7.59 3.08 11.95
CA ASN A 113 -7.10 4.45 12.16
C ASN A 113 -6.27 5.00 10.97
N GLN A 114 -6.18 4.27 9.88
CA GLN A 114 -5.34 4.58 8.71
C GLN A 114 -6.21 4.65 7.46
N GLY A 115 -5.70 5.30 6.41
CA GLY A 115 -6.36 5.29 5.11
C GLY A 115 -6.56 3.85 4.61
N ILE A 116 -7.77 3.51 4.17
CA ILE A 116 -8.10 2.19 3.64
C ILE A 116 -8.50 2.34 2.19
N LEU A 117 -7.92 1.51 1.34
CA LEU A 117 -8.39 1.29 -0.02
C LEU A 117 -9.27 0.03 -0.03
N VAL A 118 -10.56 0.22 -0.21
CA VAL A 118 -11.54 -0.88 -0.26
C VAL A 118 -11.75 -1.30 -1.70
N LEU A 119 -11.51 -2.57 -2.02
CA LEU A 119 -11.78 -3.19 -3.30
C LEU A 119 -12.88 -4.25 -3.14
N ASP A 120 -14.06 -3.95 -3.67
CA ASP A 120 -15.20 -4.84 -3.59
C ASP A 120 -15.23 -5.81 -4.79
N LEU A 121 -14.84 -7.06 -4.54
CA LEU A 121 -14.81 -8.11 -5.56
C LEU A 121 -16.19 -8.66 -5.94
N ARG A 122 -17.24 -8.27 -5.23
CA ARG A 122 -18.63 -8.63 -5.61
C ARG A 122 -19.10 -7.87 -6.85
N VAL A 123 -18.52 -6.66 -7.06
CA VAL A 123 -18.90 -5.73 -8.15
C VAL A 123 -17.85 -5.70 -9.23
N LEU A 124 -16.57 -5.82 -8.85
CA LEU A 124 -15.44 -5.72 -9.76
C LEU A 124 -14.91 -7.10 -10.12
N PRO A 125 -14.80 -7.45 -11.41
CA PRO A 125 -14.11 -8.67 -11.80
C PRO A 125 -12.65 -8.62 -11.33
N GLY A 126 -12.12 -9.77 -10.86
CA GLY A 126 -10.80 -9.83 -10.20
C GLY A 126 -9.65 -9.18 -10.98
N GLN A 127 -9.65 -9.26 -12.30
CA GLN A 127 -8.64 -8.60 -13.14
C GLN A 127 -8.70 -7.07 -13.06
N GLN A 128 -9.90 -6.49 -13.02
CA GLN A 128 -10.06 -5.03 -12.89
C GLN A 128 -9.69 -4.56 -11.48
N ALA A 129 -10.06 -5.31 -10.45
CA ALA A 129 -9.67 -5.03 -9.08
C ALA A 129 -8.14 -5.03 -8.92
N LEU A 130 -7.46 -6.00 -9.53
CA LEU A 130 -6.00 -6.07 -9.53
C LEU A 130 -5.36 -4.91 -10.29
N ALA A 131 -5.91 -4.54 -11.45
CA ALA A 131 -5.42 -3.39 -12.24
C ALA A 131 -5.57 -2.08 -11.45
N GLN A 132 -6.69 -1.87 -10.77
CA GLN A 132 -6.90 -0.70 -9.90
C GLN A 132 -5.95 -0.70 -8.71
N ALA A 133 -5.77 -1.85 -8.04
CA ALA A 133 -4.81 -1.97 -6.95
C ALA A 133 -3.39 -1.61 -7.41
N ARG A 134 -2.94 -2.15 -8.54
CA ARG A 134 -1.63 -1.82 -9.13
C ARG A 134 -1.46 -0.34 -9.43
N HIS A 135 -2.45 0.26 -10.09
CA HIS A 135 -2.40 1.68 -10.46
C HIS A 135 -2.30 2.59 -9.23
N LEU A 136 -2.99 2.26 -8.15
CA LEU A 136 -2.97 3.04 -6.92
C LEU A 136 -1.69 2.81 -6.11
N LEU A 137 -1.19 1.57 -6.06
CA LEU A 137 0.08 1.26 -5.41
C LEU A 137 1.28 1.88 -6.14
N GLN A 138 1.24 1.97 -7.48
CA GLN A 138 2.29 2.62 -8.26
C GLN A 138 2.34 4.15 -8.06
N ARG A 139 1.22 4.78 -7.77
CA ARG A 139 1.15 6.22 -7.48
C ARG A 139 1.63 6.59 -6.09
N THR A 140 1.78 5.62 -5.21
CA THR A 140 2.38 5.84 -3.89
C THR A 140 3.90 5.96 -4.09
N PRO A 141 4.53 7.12 -3.85
CA PRO A 141 5.95 7.31 -4.14
C PRO A 141 6.82 6.31 -3.37
N PRO A 142 7.90 5.78 -3.95
CA PRO A 142 8.72 4.69 -3.41
C PRO A 142 9.61 5.09 -2.22
N LEU A 143 9.26 6.14 -1.49
CA LEU A 143 10.08 6.74 -0.43
C LEU A 143 10.22 5.88 0.85
N LEU A 144 9.65 4.68 0.90
CA LEU A 144 9.69 3.81 2.08
C LEU A 144 10.53 2.54 1.94
N GLN A 145 11.08 2.25 0.75
CA GLN A 145 11.90 1.04 0.53
C GLN A 145 13.27 1.07 1.25
N GLY A 146 13.82 2.26 1.54
CA GLY A 146 15.13 2.41 2.17
C GLY A 146 15.24 1.97 3.64
N ARG A 147 14.13 1.72 4.32
CA ARG A 147 14.15 1.44 5.78
C ARG A 147 14.17 -0.02 6.16
N GLN A 148 13.79 -0.93 5.27
CA GLN A 148 13.84 -2.36 5.59
C GLN A 148 15.25 -2.96 5.41
N LEU A 149 16.05 -2.43 4.50
CA LEU A 149 17.43 -2.89 4.29
C LEU A 149 18.38 -2.51 5.44
N ALA A 150 18.12 -1.39 6.13
CA ALA A 150 18.93 -0.97 7.28
C ALA A 150 18.73 -1.83 8.54
N ARG A 151 17.63 -2.59 8.63
CA ARG A 151 17.35 -3.46 9.80
C ARG A 151 17.90 -4.88 9.69
N GLN A 152 18.31 -5.30 8.50
CA GLN A 152 18.92 -6.64 8.29
C GLN A 152 20.45 -6.63 8.39
N GLY A 153 21.09 -5.47 8.47
CA GLY A 153 22.54 -5.35 8.62
C GLY A 153 23.06 -5.31 10.07
N GLU A 154 22.16 -5.43 11.06
CA GLU A 154 22.52 -5.30 12.49
C GLU A 154 22.13 -6.56 13.28
N LYS A 155 22.55 -7.73 12.73
CA LYS A 155 22.57 -8.98 13.48
C LYS A 155 23.81 -9.78 13.11
#